data_85b02a94b04d83d8266f7e5d6b6a94cc
#
_entry.id   85b02a94b04d83d8266f7e5d6b6a94cc
#
_cell.length_a   1.000
_cell.length_b   1.000
_cell.length_c   1.000
_cell.angle_alpha   90.00
_cell.angle_beta   90.00
_cell.angle_gamma   90.00
#
_symmetry.space_group_name_H-M   'P 1'
#
loop_
_entity.id
_entity.type
_entity.pdbx_description
1 polymer ?
#
loop_
_entity_poly.entity_id
_entity_poly.type
_entity_poly.pdbx_seq_one_letter_code
_entity_poly.pdbx_strand_id
1 'polypeptide(L)'
;LEINMFNAAVKLGIPIIGVCRGAQLACALSGGTLYQHILGGHHGDHEVETWDGHVMHTSSCHHQALNLTNVPHELLAWDKDRTTKVYTDTEVKSVVIPEVALLTETKTLAIQGHPEWMHRKDAFVKWCSQILTTRFA
;
A
#
# COMPACT_ATOMS: atom_id res chain seq x y z
N LEU A 1 3.34 20.74 -4.10
CA LEU A 1 4.54 20.16 -4.72
C LEU A 1 4.33 18.69 -5.07
N GLU A 2 4.00 17.81 -4.12
CA GLU A 2 3.85 16.36 -4.33
C GLU A 2 2.80 16.01 -5.40
N ILE A 3 1.65 16.66 -5.40
CA ILE A 3 0.59 16.45 -6.41
C ILE A 3 1.11 16.78 -7.81
N ASN A 4 1.85 17.88 -7.96
CA ASN A 4 2.40 18.27 -9.26
C ASN A 4 3.47 17.27 -9.72
N MET A 5 4.30 16.77 -8.82
CA MET A 5 5.31 15.74 -9.13
C MET A 5 4.62 14.43 -9.55
N PHE A 6 3.60 14.00 -8.83
CA PHE A 6 2.81 12.82 -9.18
C PHE A 6 2.22 12.94 -10.59
N ASN A 7 1.50 14.05 -10.87
CA ASN A 7 0.87 14.28 -12.15
C ASN A 7 1.89 14.36 -13.29
N ALA A 8 3.05 14.98 -13.07
CA ALA A 8 4.13 15.03 -14.05
C ALA A 8 4.70 13.63 -14.33
N ALA A 9 4.93 12.83 -13.31
CA ALA A 9 5.42 11.46 -13.46
C ALA A 9 4.42 10.60 -14.25
N VAL A 10 3.13 10.66 -13.92
CA VAL A 10 2.06 9.96 -14.64
C VAL A 10 2.04 10.38 -16.11
N LYS A 11 2.06 11.69 -16.39
CA LYS A 11 2.06 12.22 -17.76
C LYS A 11 3.27 11.75 -18.57
N LEU A 12 4.43 11.61 -17.93
CA LEU A 12 5.67 11.15 -18.57
C LEU A 12 5.82 9.62 -18.58
N GLY A 13 4.88 8.89 -17.98
CA GLY A 13 4.94 7.43 -17.87
C GLY A 13 6.04 6.92 -16.95
N ILE A 14 6.54 7.77 -16.04
CA ILE A 14 7.59 7.42 -15.09
C ILE A 14 6.96 6.62 -13.94
N PRO A 15 7.52 5.45 -13.61
CA PRO A 15 7.07 4.67 -12.46
C PRO A 15 7.22 5.43 -11.14
N ILE A 16 6.26 5.24 -10.25
CA ILE A 16 6.19 5.92 -8.95
C ILE A 16 6.25 4.87 -7.84
N ILE A 17 6.96 5.17 -6.76
CA ILE A 17 6.91 4.42 -5.52
C ILE A 17 6.31 5.34 -4.46
N GLY A 18 5.16 4.95 -3.92
CA GLY A 18 4.52 5.64 -2.81
C GLY A 18 4.65 4.83 -1.53
N VAL A 19 5.25 5.42 -0.49
CA VAL A 19 5.44 4.77 0.82
C VAL A 19 4.57 5.46 1.86
N CYS A 20 3.81 4.69 2.62
CA CYS A 20 2.91 5.12 3.68
C CYS A 20 1.99 6.27 3.24
N ARG A 21 2.23 7.51 3.69
CA ARG A 21 1.51 8.70 3.24
C ARG A 21 1.59 8.89 1.71
N GLY A 22 2.71 8.54 1.09
CA GLY A 22 2.87 8.58 -0.36
C GLY A 22 1.98 7.58 -1.09
N ALA A 23 1.79 6.39 -0.53
CA ALA A 23 0.83 5.39 -1.03
C ALA A 23 -0.62 5.90 -0.93
N GLN A 24 -0.97 6.53 0.18
CA GLN A 24 -2.29 7.11 0.41
C GLN A 24 -2.58 8.26 -0.56
N LEU A 25 -1.60 9.14 -0.78
CA LEU A 25 -1.72 10.23 -1.77
C LEU A 25 -1.90 9.66 -3.19
N ALA A 26 -1.10 8.68 -3.57
CA ALA A 26 -1.20 8.03 -4.88
C ALA A 26 -2.56 7.35 -5.07
N CYS A 27 -3.07 6.67 -4.04
CA CYS A 27 -4.41 6.08 -4.05
C CYS A 27 -5.49 7.13 -4.33
N ALA A 28 -5.48 8.24 -3.59
CA ALA A 28 -6.44 9.33 -3.76
C ALA A 28 -6.35 9.98 -5.14
N LEU A 29 -5.13 10.23 -5.65
CA LEU A 29 -4.90 10.82 -6.97
C LEU A 29 -5.21 9.85 -8.12
N SER A 30 -5.28 8.56 -7.84
CA SER A 30 -5.68 7.51 -8.80
C SER A 30 -7.19 7.23 -8.79
N GLY A 31 -7.98 8.01 -8.05
CA GLY A 31 -9.44 7.87 -7.98
C GLY A 31 -9.94 7.01 -6.81
N GLY A 32 -9.05 6.60 -5.92
CA GLY A 32 -9.40 5.87 -4.70
C GLY A 32 -9.77 6.78 -3.53
N THR A 33 -10.08 6.16 -2.42
CA THR A 33 -10.32 6.80 -1.14
C THR A 33 -9.51 6.14 -0.03
N LEU A 34 -9.65 6.62 1.19
CA LEU A 34 -9.01 6.02 2.36
C LEU A 34 -10.06 5.58 3.37
N TYR A 35 -9.84 4.43 3.98
CA TYR A 35 -10.48 4.13 5.25
C TYR A 35 -9.84 5.01 6.33
N GLN A 36 -10.63 5.90 6.94
CA GLN A 36 -10.09 6.93 7.83
C GLN A 36 -9.61 6.38 9.17
N HIS A 37 -10.19 5.27 9.63
CA HIS A 37 -9.84 4.66 10.91
C HIS A 37 -9.84 3.15 10.82
N ILE A 38 -8.69 2.56 11.09
CA ILE A 38 -8.52 1.12 11.29
C ILE A 38 -8.64 0.83 12.78
N LEU A 39 -9.55 -0.07 13.15
CA LEU A 39 -9.68 -0.52 14.54
C LEU A 39 -8.55 -1.51 14.87
N GLY A 40 -7.92 -1.31 16.02
CA GLY A 40 -6.79 -2.13 16.45
C GLY A 40 -5.43 -1.61 15.97
N GLY A 41 -5.42 -0.69 15.00
CA GLY A 41 -4.25 0.07 14.56
C GLY A 41 -3.15 -0.78 13.91
N HIS A 42 -2.50 -0.20 12.92
CA HIS A 42 -1.24 -0.70 12.36
C HIS A 42 -0.08 0.16 12.86
N HIS A 43 -0.01 0.32 14.19
CA HIS A 43 1.06 1.02 14.89
C HIS A 43 2.07 0.00 15.40
N GLY A 44 3.04 -0.32 14.59
CA GLY A 44 4.07 -1.30 14.88
C GLY A 44 4.14 -2.40 13.83
N ASP A 45 5.09 -3.28 14.00
CA ASP A 45 5.32 -4.36 13.06
C ASP A 45 4.15 -5.36 13.09
N HIS A 46 3.73 -5.77 11.91
CA HIS A 46 2.70 -6.81 11.75
C HIS A 46 3.03 -7.73 10.57
N GLU A 47 2.29 -8.83 10.47
CA GLU A 47 2.47 -9.79 9.40
C GLU A 47 1.63 -9.41 8.17
N VAL A 48 2.24 -9.49 7.01
CA VAL A 48 1.57 -9.38 5.72
C VAL A 48 1.63 -10.71 4.98
N GLU A 49 0.57 -11.01 4.24
CA GLU A 49 0.49 -12.14 3.33
C GLU A 49 0.56 -11.62 1.89
N THR A 50 1.32 -12.28 1.04
CA THR A 50 1.53 -11.88 -0.35
C THR A 50 0.77 -12.78 -1.32
N TRP A 51 0.53 -12.25 -2.53
CA TRP A 51 -0.17 -12.98 -3.61
C TRP A 51 0.54 -14.29 -4.02
N ASP A 52 1.86 -14.35 -3.83
CA ASP A 52 2.70 -15.51 -4.13
C ASP A 52 2.92 -16.44 -2.93
N GLY A 53 2.14 -16.26 -1.85
CA GLY A 53 2.03 -17.20 -0.73
C GLY A 53 3.07 -17.03 0.38
N HIS A 54 3.81 -15.93 0.41
CA HIS A 54 4.72 -15.63 1.51
C HIS A 54 3.99 -14.92 2.66
N VAL A 55 4.49 -15.14 3.87
CA VAL A 55 4.13 -14.38 5.07
C VAL A 55 5.38 -13.70 5.59
N MET A 56 5.33 -12.40 5.76
CA MET A 56 6.46 -11.58 6.15
C MET A 56 6.05 -10.51 7.14
N HIS A 57 7.00 -10.03 7.97
CA HIS A 57 6.80 -8.87 8.80
C HIS A 57 7.08 -7.58 8.00
N THR A 58 6.27 -6.57 8.22
CA THR A 58 6.52 -5.20 7.78
C THR A 58 6.52 -4.24 8.95
N SER A 59 7.37 -3.22 8.89
CA SER A 59 7.30 -2.09 9.81
C SER A 59 6.16 -1.16 9.42
N SER A 60 5.38 -0.68 10.37
CA SER A 60 4.16 0.05 10.09
C SER A 60 3.88 1.13 11.13
N CYS A 61 3.29 2.23 10.67
CA CYS A 61 2.80 3.32 11.53
C CYS A 61 1.66 4.05 10.81
N HIS A 62 0.52 3.37 10.61
CA HIS A 62 -0.63 4.02 10.00
C HIS A 62 -1.94 3.64 10.72
N HIS A 63 -2.90 4.57 10.73
CA HIS A 63 -4.25 4.36 11.25
C HIS A 63 -5.31 4.47 10.16
N GLN A 64 -4.89 4.81 8.95
CA GLN A 64 -5.69 4.88 7.74
C GLN A 64 -5.23 3.81 6.76
N ALA A 65 -6.10 3.34 5.89
CA ALA A 65 -5.76 2.35 4.88
C ALA A 65 -6.28 2.72 3.50
N LEU A 66 -5.67 2.15 2.48
CA LEU A 66 -6.08 2.32 1.09
C LEU A 66 -7.43 1.65 0.86
N ASN A 67 -8.36 2.38 0.27
CA ASN A 67 -9.58 1.81 -0.30
C ASN A 67 -9.44 1.86 -1.84
N LEU A 68 -9.12 0.71 -2.40
CA LEU A 68 -8.82 0.54 -3.83
C LEU A 68 -10.04 0.12 -4.67
N THR A 69 -11.25 0.17 -4.11
CA THR A 69 -12.47 -0.35 -4.75
C THR A 69 -12.67 0.20 -6.18
N ASN A 70 -12.37 1.49 -6.40
CA ASN A 70 -12.55 2.15 -7.68
C ASN A 70 -11.21 2.45 -8.40
N VAL A 71 -10.14 1.81 -8.00
CA VAL A 71 -8.81 2.00 -8.60
C VAL A 71 -8.40 0.74 -9.33
N PRO A 72 -8.08 0.80 -10.64
CA PRO A 72 -7.48 -0.34 -11.33
C PRO A 72 -6.14 -0.69 -10.69
N HIS A 73 -6.04 -1.91 -10.14
CA HIS A 73 -4.87 -2.34 -9.38
C HIS A 73 -4.65 -3.84 -9.40
N GLU A 74 -3.43 -4.25 -9.08
CA GLU A 74 -3.08 -5.58 -8.64
C GLU A 74 -2.76 -5.53 -7.14
N LEU A 75 -3.52 -6.27 -6.32
CA LEU A 75 -3.23 -6.39 -4.89
C LEU A 75 -2.11 -7.40 -4.70
N LEU A 76 -0.96 -6.95 -4.20
CA LEU A 76 0.25 -7.76 -4.10
C LEU A 76 0.51 -8.28 -2.68
N ALA A 77 0.12 -7.52 -1.65
CA ALA A 77 0.18 -7.95 -0.26
C ALA A 77 -0.93 -7.27 0.56
N TRP A 78 -1.35 -7.95 1.61
CA TRP A 78 -2.40 -7.49 2.52
C TRP A 78 -2.06 -7.86 3.97
N ASP A 79 -2.71 -7.19 4.92
CA ASP A 79 -2.65 -7.58 6.32
C ASP A 79 -3.09 -9.03 6.48
N LYS A 80 -2.27 -9.84 7.11
CA LYS A 80 -2.58 -11.25 7.37
C LYS A 80 -3.85 -11.39 8.21
N ASP A 81 -4.14 -10.45 9.10
CA ASP A 81 -5.40 -10.38 9.82
C ASP A 81 -6.52 -9.85 8.92
N ARG A 82 -7.25 -10.78 8.29
CA ARG A 82 -8.37 -10.47 7.40
C ARG A 82 -9.64 -10.07 8.14
N THR A 83 -9.61 -10.03 9.48
CA THR A 83 -10.74 -9.60 10.31
C THR A 83 -10.64 -8.16 10.77
N THR A 84 -9.61 -7.46 10.34
CA THR A 84 -9.40 -6.04 10.64
C THR A 84 -10.64 -5.24 10.28
N LYS A 85 -11.08 -4.42 11.22
CA LYS A 85 -12.27 -3.60 11.08
C LYS A 85 -11.92 -2.15 10.78
N VAL A 86 -12.75 -1.54 9.96
CA VAL A 86 -12.65 -0.12 9.64
C VAL A 86 -13.97 0.59 9.93
N TYR A 87 -13.87 1.87 10.28
CA TYR A 87 -15.03 2.76 10.28
C TYR A 87 -15.29 3.27 8.87
N THR A 88 -16.57 3.18 8.48
CA THR A 88 -17.12 3.93 7.34
C THR A 88 -18.09 4.99 7.87
N ASP A 89 -18.62 5.84 7.01
CA ASP A 89 -19.58 6.88 7.42
C ASP A 89 -20.87 6.30 8.03
N THR A 90 -21.19 5.03 7.73
CA THR A 90 -22.47 4.42 8.10
C THR A 90 -22.34 3.21 9.02
N GLU A 91 -21.16 2.57 9.06
CA GLU A 91 -20.99 1.28 9.77
C GLU A 91 -19.54 0.98 10.12
N VAL A 92 -19.36 -0.03 10.96
CA VAL A 92 -18.09 -0.73 11.17
C VAL A 92 -18.14 -2.03 10.39
N LYS A 93 -17.16 -2.28 9.52
CA LYS A 93 -17.08 -3.51 8.75
C LYS A 93 -15.68 -4.10 8.71
N SER A 94 -15.60 -5.41 8.54
CA SER A 94 -14.33 -6.10 8.28
C SER A 94 -13.93 -5.94 6.82
N VAL A 95 -12.67 -5.62 6.58
CA VAL A 95 -12.11 -5.50 5.24
C VAL A 95 -10.73 -6.13 5.19
N VAL A 96 -10.31 -6.55 4.01
CA VAL A 96 -8.90 -6.89 3.74
C VAL A 96 -8.14 -5.57 3.59
N ILE A 97 -7.14 -5.35 4.42
CA ILE A 97 -6.32 -4.14 4.38
C ILE A 97 -5.21 -4.30 3.35
N PRO A 98 -5.18 -3.50 2.27
CA PRO A 98 -4.07 -3.51 1.32
C PRO A 98 -2.79 -3.00 1.98
N GLU A 99 -1.70 -3.74 1.83
CA GLU A 99 -0.37 -3.33 2.31
C GLU A 99 0.57 -3.00 1.15
N VAL A 100 0.47 -3.73 0.04
CA VAL A 100 1.19 -3.41 -1.20
C VAL A 100 0.27 -3.63 -2.40
N ALA A 101 0.16 -2.62 -3.25
CA ALA A 101 -0.62 -2.68 -4.47
C ALA A 101 0.10 -2.00 -5.63
N LEU A 102 -0.03 -2.55 -6.83
CA LEU A 102 0.38 -1.90 -8.06
C LEU A 102 -0.85 -1.19 -8.67
N LEU A 103 -0.84 0.15 -8.67
CA LEU A 103 -1.86 0.96 -9.33
C LEU A 103 -1.52 1.02 -10.82
N THR A 104 -2.28 0.28 -11.63
CA THR A 104 -1.87 -0.05 -13.00
C THR A 104 -1.91 1.13 -13.96
N GLU A 105 -2.88 2.02 -13.84
CA GLU A 105 -3.01 3.19 -14.73
C GLU A 105 -1.94 4.25 -14.46
N THR A 106 -1.52 4.41 -13.21
CA THR A 106 -0.53 5.42 -12.83
C THR A 106 0.88 4.84 -12.67
N LYS A 107 1.06 3.55 -12.94
CA LYS A 107 2.34 2.83 -12.75
C LYS A 107 2.95 3.07 -11.37
N THR A 108 2.12 3.00 -10.33
CA THR A 108 2.55 3.30 -8.96
C THR A 108 2.59 2.03 -8.11
N LEU A 109 3.73 1.73 -7.52
CA LEU A 109 3.82 0.75 -6.44
C LEU A 109 3.51 1.48 -5.12
N ALA A 110 2.33 1.22 -4.57
CA ALA A 110 1.87 1.75 -3.30
C ALA A 110 2.23 0.77 -2.18
N ILE A 111 3.03 1.20 -1.22
CA ILE A 111 3.49 0.41 -0.07
C ILE A 111 3.03 1.13 1.19
N GLN A 112 2.15 0.49 1.96
CA GLN A 112 1.58 1.11 3.16
C GLN A 112 2.53 1.07 4.36
N GLY A 113 3.35 0.02 4.49
CA GLY A 113 4.40 -0.09 5.50
C GLY A 113 5.62 0.79 5.18
N HIS A 114 6.64 0.68 6.03
CA HIS A 114 7.87 1.48 5.97
C HIS A 114 9.11 0.61 5.73
N PRO A 115 9.33 0.09 4.51
CA PRO A 115 10.52 -0.71 4.21
C PRO A 115 11.84 0.07 4.45
N GLU A 116 11.80 1.40 4.35
CA GLU A 116 12.96 2.26 4.60
C GLU A 116 13.42 2.30 6.07
N TRP A 117 12.57 1.87 7.02
CA TRP A 117 12.92 1.73 8.44
C TRP A 117 13.48 0.35 8.77
N MET A 118 13.39 -0.58 7.83
CA MET A 118 13.77 -1.98 8.02
C MET A 118 15.19 -2.23 7.53
N HIS A 119 15.77 -3.33 7.98
CA HIS A 119 17.08 -3.74 7.51
C HIS A 119 16.98 -4.25 6.06
N ARG A 120 17.96 -3.89 5.22
CA ARG A 120 18.01 -4.30 3.80
C ARG A 120 17.96 -5.82 3.55
N LYS A 121 18.26 -6.62 4.57
CA LYS A 121 18.20 -8.09 4.50
C LYS A 121 16.84 -8.67 4.87
N ASP A 122 15.93 -7.85 5.39
CA ASP A 122 14.59 -8.31 5.77
C ASP A 122 13.82 -8.82 4.55
N ALA A 123 13.01 -9.86 4.77
CA ALA A 123 12.30 -10.54 3.69
C ALA A 123 11.38 -9.59 2.93
N PHE A 124 10.65 -8.72 3.65
CA PHE A 124 9.74 -7.75 3.05
C PHE A 124 10.48 -6.73 2.15
N VAL A 125 11.63 -6.22 2.60
CA VAL A 125 12.45 -5.27 1.82
C VAL A 125 12.96 -5.93 0.53
N LYS A 126 13.46 -7.16 0.63
CA LYS A 126 13.92 -7.93 -0.54
C LYS A 126 12.78 -8.20 -1.51
N TRP A 127 11.62 -8.59 -1.00
CA TRP A 127 10.44 -8.85 -1.81
C TRP A 127 9.95 -7.58 -2.53
N CYS A 128 9.86 -6.42 -1.84
CA CYS A 128 9.55 -5.15 -2.48
C CYS A 128 10.56 -4.79 -3.58
N SER A 129 11.85 -4.98 -3.33
CA SER A 129 12.91 -4.74 -4.33
C SER A 129 12.76 -5.64 -5.55
N GLN A 130 12.39 -6.90 -5.35
CA GLN A 130 12.13 -7.84 -6.44
C GLN A 130 10.91 -7.42 -7.27
N ILE A 131 9.82 -6.99 -6.63
CA ILE A 131 8.64 -6.45 -7.33
C ILE A 131 9.04 -5.26 -8.19
N LEU A 132 9.81 -4.31 -7.67
CA LEU A 132 10.29 -3.14 -8.43
C LEU A 132 11.08 -3.55 -9.67
N THR A 133 12.02 -4.48 -9.54
CA THR A 133 12.85 -4.92 -10.67
C THR A 133 12.06 -5.72 -11.71
N THR A 134 11.05 -6.47 -11.30
CA THR A 134 10.25 -7.29 -12.22
C THR A 134 9.12 -6.53 -12.90
N ARG A 135 8.57 -5.51 -12.24
CA ARG A 135 7.40 -4.77 -12.77
C ARG A 135 7.76 -3.47 -13.49
N PHE A 136 8.93 -2.89 -13.19
CA PHE A 136 9.35 -1.59 -13.74
C PHE A 136 10.68 -1.62 -14.48
N ALA A 137 11.28 -2.79 -14.61
CA ALA A 137 12.49 -2.95 -15.39
C ALA A 137 12.25 -2.78 -16.90
#